data_023e05fe1962eda05e33b7709a0041f4
#
_entry.id   023e05fe1962eda05e33b7709a0041f4
#
_cell.length_a   1.000
_cell.length_b   1.000
_cell.length_c   1.000
_cell.angle_alpha   90.00
_cell.angle_beta   90.00
_cell.angle_gamma   90.00
#
_symmetry.space_group_name_H-M   'P 1'
#
loop_
_entity.id
_entity.type
_entity.pdbx_description
1 polymer ?
#
loop_
_entity_poly.entity_id
_entity_poly.type
_entity_poly.pdbx_seq_one_letter_code
_entity_poly.pdbx_strand_id
1 'polypeptide(L)'
;YKRQAVGDLDGDGILEIVICTWGEKIYVYDKFGALKFEKATSKRFNTPATLVDIDNDGDLEIVAGNDDGQLFVLHHDGSELAFFDTGDDIRGGISVADVDDDGSYELLFAGYDDMLHIWKPLSGTELDGWPLDMGSNSVTEPLTADLDNDGDLEIIACKRSGMLFVLHHDGTNYDGFPLEL
;
A
#
# COMPACT_ATOMS: atom_id res chain seq x y z
N TYR A 1 -7.06 17.60 -1.95
CA TYR A 1 -6.95 16.14 -1.89
C TYR A 1 -6.52 15.75 -0.48
N LYS A 2 -7.17 14.71 0.11
CA LYS A 2 -6.83 14.20 1.44
C LYS A 2 -5.64 13.27 1.30
N ARG A 3 -4.52 13.60 1.96
CA ARG A 3 -3.29 12.81 1.98
C ARG A 3 -2.77 12.68 3.41
N GLN A 4 -3.70 12.59 4.35
CA GLN A 4 -3.42 12.47 5.77
C GLN A 4 -3.85 11.10 6.27
N ALA A 5 -3.06 10.57 7.19
CA ALA A 5 -3.44 9.47 8.06
C ALA A 5 -3.27 9.91 9.51
N VAL A 6 -4.00 9.29 10.42
CA VAL A 6 -3.93 9.57 11.86
C VAL A 6 -3.92 8.24 12.60
N GLY A 7 -2.97 8.04 13.47
CA GLY A 7 -2.80 6.85 14.30
C GLY A 7 -1.90 7.13 15.49
N ASP A 8 -1.94 6.25 16.45
CA ASP A 8 -0.97 6.18 17.54
C ASP A 8 0.23 5.39 17.00
N LEU A 9 1.26 6.11 16.54
CA LEU A 9 2.35 5.47 15.81
C LEU A 9 3.33 4.73 16.74
N ASP A 10 3.51 5.20 17.98
CA ASP A 10 4.50 4.68 18.93
C ASP A 10 3.86 4.03 20.17
N GLY A 11 2.55 3.74 20.12
CA GLY A 11 1.82 3.05 21.18
C GLY A 11 1.71 3.81 22.50
N ASP A 12 1.98 5.13 22.51
CA ASP A 12 1.97 5.94 23.75
C ASP A 12 0.57 6.45 24.16
N GLY A 13 -0.46 6.19 23.33
CA GLY A 13 -1.84 6.63 23.51
C GLY A 13 -2.09 8.04 22.98
N ILE A 14 -1.13 8.64 22.30
CA ILE A 14 -1.24 9.95 21.66
C ILE A 14 -1.24 9.76 20.14
N LEU A 15 -2.24 10.37 19.46
CA LEU A 15 -2.32 10.24 18.01
C LEU A 15 -1.36 11.19 17.30
N GLU A 16 -0.68 10.66 16.30
CA GLU A 16 0.11 11.40 15.33
C GLU A 16 -0.67 11.65 14.04
N ILE A 17 -0.25 12.70 13.34
CA ILE A 17 -0.79 13.12 12.05
C ILE A 17 0.30 12.96 11.00
N VAL A 18 0.10 12.01 10.08
CA VAL A 18 0.99 11.77 8.94
C VAL A 18 0.47 12.51 7.72
N ILE A 19 1.32 13.28 7.05
CA ILE A 19 0.96 14.08 5.87
C ILE A 19 1.94 13.78 4.73
N CYS A 20 1.43 13.14 3.67
CA CYS A 20 2.15 12.99 2.40
C CYS A 20 1.90 14.22 1.51
N THR A 21 2.96 14.83 0.96
CA THR A 21 2.84 16.15 0.31
C THR A 21 3.25 16.14 -1.15
N TRP A 22 2.76 17.14 -1.90
CA TRP A 22 3.30 17.47 -3.22
C TRP A 22 4.68 18.12 -3.17
N GLY A 23 5.11 18.57 -1.99
CA GLY A 23 6.44 19.09 -1.72
C GLY A 23 7.49 18.01 -1.50
N GLU A 24 7.23 16.77 -1.97
CA GLU A 24 8.21 15.67 -1.97
C GLU A 24 8.65 15.26 -0.55
N LYS A 25 7.73 15.39 0.43
CA LYS A 25 7.99 15.03 1.82
C LYS A 25 6.82 14.34 2.48
N ILE A 26 7.16 13.46 3.40
CA ILE A 26 6.29 12.96 4.46
C ILE A 26 6.60 13.76 5.71
N TYR A 27 5.57 14.28 6.38
CA TYR A 27 5.67 14.95 7.68
C TYR A 27 4.89 14.17 8.72
N VAL A 28 5.43 14.06 9.91
CA VAL A 28 4.72 13.51 11.08
C VAL A 28 4.70 14.55 12.19
N TYR A 29 3.51 14.87 12.66
CA TYR A 29 3.26 15.81 13.74
C TYR A 29 2.54 15.12 14.88
N ASP A 30 2.80 15.55 16.11
CA ASP A 30 1.96 15.19 17.24
C ASP A 30 0.61 15.96 17.21
N LYS A 31 -0.32 15.59 18.10
CA LYS A 31 -1.62 16.25 18.24
C LYS A 31 -1.58 17.72 18.62
N PHE A 32 -0.43 18.22 19.06
CA PHE A 32 -0.21 19.62 19.43
C PHE A 32 0.39 20.45 18.30
N GLY A 33 0.73 19.80 17.15
CA GLY A 33 1.34 20.42 15.98
C GLY A 33 2.86 20.53 16.08
N ALA A 34 3.51 19.85 17.02
CA ALA A 34 4.96 19.74 17.00
C ALA A 34 5.41 18.69 15.98
N LEU A 35 6.41 19.05 15.16
CA LEU A 35 7.00 18.15 14.18
C LEU A 35 7.82 17.06 14.91
N LYS A 36 7.43 15.78 14.72
CA LYS A 36 8.20 14.62 15.21
C LYS A 36 9.37 14.33 14.24
N PHE A 37 9.07 14.18 12.95
CA PHE A 37 10.11 14.06 11.92
C PHE A 37 9.58 14.47 10.53
N GLU A 38 10.49 14.61 9.56
CA GLU A 38 10.19 14.69 8.14
C GLU A 38 11.11 13.76 7.34
N LYS A 39 10.56 13.12 6.30
CA LYS A 39 11.31 12.33 5.31
C LYS A 39 11.20 13.01 3.96
N ALA A 40 12.32 13.44 3.40
CA ALA A 40 12.39 13.95 2.02
C ALA A 40 12.48 12.79 1.03
N THR A 41 11.83 12.93 -0.11
CA THR A 41 11.80 11.94 -1.20
C THR A 41 12.09 12.62 -2.55
N SER A 42 12.16 11.85 -3.65
CA SER A 42 12.46 12.36 -4.98
C SER A 42 11.29 13.02 -5.69
N LYS A 43 10.05 12.64 -5.31
CA LYS A 43 8.81 13.05 -5.96
C LYS A 43 7.66 13.21 -4.97
N ARG A 44 6.61 13.86 -5.49
CA ARG A 44 5.38 14.11 -4.74
C ARG A 44 4.58 12.82 -4.48
N PHE A 45 3.76 12.89 -3.45
CA PHE A 45 2.78 11.87 -3.12
C PHE A 45 1.40 12.26 -3.64
N ASN A 46 0.67 11.33 -4.25
CA ASN A 46 -0.71 11.52 -4.70
C ASN A 46 -1.74 10.82 -3.82
N THR A 47 -1.30 9.89 -2.99
CA THR A 47 -2.13 9.09 -2.08
C THR A 47 -1.86 9.42 -0.62
N PRO A 48 -2.77 9.12 0.32
CA PRO A 48 -2.46 9.13 1.74
C PRO A 48 -1.47 8.01 2.08
N ALA A 49 -0.85 8.10 3.25
CA ALA A 49 -0.19 6.95 3.84
C ALA A 49 -1.22 5.95 4.40
N THR A 50 -0.85 4.67 4.39
CA THR A 50 -1.50 3.62 5.16
C THR A 50 -0.69 3.40 6.44
N LEU A 51 -1.37 3.18 7.57
CA LEU A 51 -0.76 2.94 8.88
C LEU A 51 -1.11 1.53 9.33
N VAL A 52 -0.11 0.74 9.66
CA VAL A 52 -0.27 -0.67 10.03
C VAL A 52 0.96 -1.16 10.80
N ASP A 53 0.77 -2.01 11.78
CA ASP A 53 1.84 -2.74 12.46
C ASP A 53 2.24 -3.94 11.58
N ILE A 54 3.28 -3.74 10.75
CA ILE A 54 3.71 -4.72 9.74
C ILE A 54 4.61 -5.81 10.35
N ASP A 55 5.44 -5.46 11.31
CA ASP A 55 6.41 -6.38 11.91
C ASP A 55 5.97 -6.93 13.27
N ASN A 56 4.75 -6.57 13.70
CA ASN A 56 4.11 -7.00 14.94
C ASN A 56 4.92 -6.62 16.20
N ASP A 57 5.57 -5.44 16.18
CA ASP A 57 6.31 -4.91 17.33
C ASP A 57 5.43 -4.04 18.26
N GLY A 58 4.20 -3.70 17.82
CA GLY A 58 3.19 -2.94 18.54
C GLY A 58 3.15 -1.46 18.16
N ASP A 59 4.08 -0.98 17.34
CA ASP A 59 4.11 0.35 16.77
C ASP A 59 3.52 0.32 15.33
N LEU A 60 3.10 1.46 14.77
CA LEU A 60 2.56 1.49 13.41
C LEU A 60 3.59 2.00 12.41
N GLU A 61 3.80 1.23 11.33
CA GLU A 61 4.56 1.68 10.18
C GLU A 61 3.72 2.60 9.29
N ILE A 62 4.46 3.50 8.61
CA ILE A 62 3.94 4.43 7.63
C ILE A 62 4.27 3.90 6.23
N VAL A 63 3.25 3.47 5.50
CA VAL A 63 3.39 2.98 4.12
C VAL A 63 2.95 4.08 3.16
N ALA A 64 3.81 4.47 2.21
CA ALA A 64 3.50 5.55 1.26
C ALA A 64 4.19 5.37 -0.09
N GLY A 65 3.42 5.49 -1.18
CA GLY A 65 3.90 5.47 -2.57
C GLY A 65 3.96 6.87 -3.20
N ASN A 66 4.93 7.12 -4.06
CA ASN A 66 5.13 8.41 -4.73
C ASN A 66 5.08 8.34 -6.27
N ASP A 67 5.17 9.52 -6.93
CA ASP A 67 5.22 9.69 -8.39
C ASP A 67 6.63 9.42 -8.98
N ASP A 68 7.41 8.52 -8.40
CA ASP A 68 8.69 8.02 -8.92
C ASP A 68 8.75 6.50 -8.75
N GLY A 69 7.60 5.87 -8.43
CA GLY A 69 7.50 4.43 -8.22
C GLY A 69 8.02 3.93 -6.89
N GLN A 70 8.39 4.84 -6.00
CA GLN A 70 8.98 4.47 -4.72
C GLN A 70 7.90 4.25 -3.67
N LEU A 71 7.90 3.05 -3.08
CA LEU A 71 7.10 2.66 -1.93
C LEU A 71 7.99 2.60 -0.70
N PHE A 72 7.68 3.42 0.28
CA PHE A 72 8.38 3.48 1.57
C PHE A 72 7.57 2.78 2.65
N VAL A 73 8.22 2.00 3.47
CA VAL A 73 7.72 1.49 4.75
C VAL A 73 8.64 2.04 5.83
N LEU A 74 8.12 2.93 6.66
CA LEU A 74 8.89 3.64 7.69
C LEU A 74 8.35 3.31 9.07
N HIS A 75 9.24 3.07 10.01
CA HIS A 75 8.88 3.00 11.44
C HIS A 75 8.37 4.35 11.96
N HIS A 76 7.77 4.35 13.14
CA HIS A 76 7.22 5.50 13.84
C HIS A 76 8.24 6.66 14.03
N ASP A 77 9.54 6.38 14.03
CA ASP A 77 10.63 7.35 14.17
C ASP A 77 11.19 7.89 12.84
N GLY A 78 10.65 7.38 11.70
CA GLY A 78 11.06 7.75 10.35
C GLY A 78 12.24 6.96 9.79
N SER A 79 12.79 5.99 10.54
CA SER A 79 13.74 5.02 9.99
C SER A 79 13.06 4.11 8.98
N GLU A 80 13.79 3.61 8.00
CA GLU A 80 13.26 2.79 6.91
C GLU A 80 13.27 1.31 7.31
N LEU A 81 12.07 0.70 7.36
CA LEU A 81 11.91 -0.74 7.53
C LEU A 81 12.11 -1.45 6.19
N ALA A 82 11.43 -0.97 5.13
CA ALA A 82 11.50 -1.59 3.81
C ALA A 82 11.30 -0.55 2.69
N PHE A 83 11.74 -0.91 1.49
CA PHE A 83 11.67 -0.06 0.30
C PHE A 83 11.43 -0.91 -0.94
N PHE A 84 10.54 -0.45 -1.82
CA PHE A 84 10.29 -1.06 -3.13
C PHE A 84 10.30 0.04 -4.21
N ASP A 85 10.66 -0.32 -5.44
CA ASP A 85 10.68 0.60 -6.59
C ASP A 85 10.06 -0.11 -7.81
N THR A 86 8.90 0.38 -8.25
CA THR A 86 8.22 -0.12 -9.45
C THR A 86 8.83 0.43 -10.73
N GLY A 87 9.59 1.53 -10.63
CA GLY A 87 10.11 2.27 -11.77
C GLY A 87 9.12 3.22 -12.47
N ASP A 88 7.85 3.27 -12.04
CA ASP A 88 6.83 4.20 -12.54
C ASP A 88 5.83 4.58 -11.45
N ASP A 89 5.08 5.67 -11.62
CA ASP A 89 4.25 6.34 -10.61
C ASP A 89 3.31 5.39 -9.83
N ILE A 90 3.34 5.44 -8.49
CA ILE A 90 2.34 4.84 -7.62
C ILE A 90 1.31 5.90 -7.26
N ARG A 91 0.10 5.80 -7.83
CA ARG A 91 -0.99 6.80 -7.65
C ARG A 91 -2.28 6.23 -7.08
N GLY A 92 -2.39 4.92 -6.97
CA GLY A 92 -3.43 4.22 -6.24
C GLY A 92 -3.15 4.19 -4.73
N GLY A 93 -4.16 3.93 -3.92
CA GLY A 93 -3.97 3.61 -2.50
C GLY A 93 -3.22 2.29 -2.34
N ILE A 94 -2.74 2.06 -1.12
CA ILE A 94 -2.04 0.83 -0.75
C ILE A 94 -2.89 0.12 0.29
N SER A 95 -3.36 -1.06 -0.04
CA SER A 95 -4.06 -1.95 0.88
C SER A 95 -3.07 -2.87 1.58
N VAL A 96 -3.49 -3.37 2.74
CA VAL A 96 -2.71 -4.29 3.56
C VAL A 96 -3.59 -5.48 3.93
N ALA A 97 -3.10 -6.68 3.72
CA ALA A 97 -3.77 -7.91 4.11
C ALA A 97 -2.75 -9.03 4.26
N ASP A 98 -3.07 -10.03 5.06
CA ASP A 98 -2.43 -11.33 5.04
C ASP A 98 -3.15 -12.14 3.94
N VAL A 99 -2.57 -12.15 2.74
CA VAL A 99 -3.25 -12.64 1.54
C VAL A 99 -3.12 -14.16 1.39
N ASP A 100 -2.02 -14.72 1.89
CA ASP A 100 -1.70 -16.15 1.81
C ASP A 100 -1.83 -16.88 3.15
N ASP A 101 -2.43 -16.22 4.16
CA ASP A 101 -2.68 -16.75 5.53
C ASP A 101 -1.40 -17.30 6.20
N ASP A 102 -0.23 -16.65 5.92
CA ASP A 102 1.05 -17.04 6.52
C ASP A 102 1.32 -16.33 7.87
N GLY A 103 0.45 -15.40 8.25
CA GLY A 103 0.52 -14.61 9.47
C GLY A 103 1.34 -13.32 9.32
N SER A 104 1.80 -13.01 8.12
CA SER A 104 2.49 -11.75 7.78
C SER A 104 1.62 -10.91 6.86
N TYR A 105 1.81 -9.58 6.87
CA TYR A 105 1.06 -8.71 5.97
C TYR A 105 1.77 -8.50 4.63
N GLU A 106 0.98 -8.53 3.55
CA GLU A 106 1.36 -8.06 2.23
C GLU A 106 0.83 -6.66 1.97
N LEU A 107 1.56 -5.92 1.13
CA LEU A 107 1.15 -4.64 0.57
C LEU A 107 0.66 -4.85 -0.86
N LEU A 108 -0.61 -4.47 -1.09
CA LEU A 108 -1.26 -4.56 -2.39
C LEU A 108 -1.34 -3.16 -2.99
N PHE A 109 -0.79 -2.97 -4.17
CA PHE A 109 -0.81 -1.69 -4.86
C PHE A 109 -0.71 -1.87 -6.37
N ALA A 110 -1.16 -0.85 -7.10
CA ALA A 110 -1.05 -0.79 -8.54
C ALA A 110 -0.60 0.60 -8.98
N GLY A 111 0.14 0.67 -10.06
CA GLY A 111 0.76 1.90 -10.54
C GLY A 111 0.61 2.13 -12.04
N TYR A 112 1.50 2.95 -12.56
CA TYR A 112 1.61 3.31 -13.96
C TYR A 112 2.54 2.37 -14.74
N ASP A 113 3.16 1.42 -14.07
CA ASP A 113 3.90 0.30 -14.66
C ASP A 113 3.01 -0.80 -15.26
N ASP A 114 1.69 -0.58 -15.23
CA ASP A 114 0.65 -1.50 -15.70
C ASP A 114 0.52 -2.80 -14.88
N MET A 115 1.20 -2.89 -13.73
CA MET A 115 1.21 -4.07 -12.87
C MET A 115 0.32 -3.89 -11.63
N LEU A 116 -0.19 -5.01 -11.14
CA LEU A 116 -0.78 -5.16 -9.81
C LEU A 116 0.21 -5.97 -8.97
N HIS A 117 0.68 -5.37 -7.88
CA HIS A 117 1.69 -5.92 -7.00
C HIS A 117 1.07 -6.46 -5.72
N ILE A 118 1.58 -7.59 -5.24
CA ILE A 118 1.42 -8.09 -3.88
C ILE A 118 2.81 -8.34 -3.33
N TRP A 119 3.27 -7.45 -2.47
CA TRP A 119 4.65 -7.42 -2.00
C TRP A 119 4.75 -7.71 -0.50
N LYS A 120 5.68 -8.58 -0.14
CA LYS A 120 6.02 -8.96 1.24
C LYS A 120 7.13 -8.05 1.76
N PRO A 121 6.82 -7.01 2.54
CA PRO A 121 7.81 -6.00 2.93
C PRO A 121 8.93 -6.56 3.83
N LEU A 122 8.63 -7.53 4.69
CA LEU A 122 9.60 -8.12 5.60
C LEU A 122 10.63 -9.01 4.91
N SER A 123 10.26 -9.65 3.79
CA SER A 123 11.18 -10.46 2.98
C SER A 123 11.79 -9.67 1.81
N GLY A 124 11.16 -8.58 1.40
CA GLY A 124 11.54 -7.78 0.25
C GLY A 124 11.23 -8.44 -1.10
N THR A 125 10.28 -9.38 -1.14
CA THR A 125 9.92 -10.14 -2.35
C THR A 125 8.44 -9.98 -2.68
N GLU A 126 8.09 -10.13 -3.96
CA GLU A 126 6.69 -10.32 -4.36
C GLU A 126 6.17 -11.67 -3.87
N LEU A 127 4.84 -11.78 -3.70
CA LEU A 127 4.15 -13.04 -3.48
C LEU A 127 4.28 -13.93 -4.74
N ASP A 128 4.28 -15.25 -4.57
CA ASP A 128 4.36 -16.20 -5.68
C ASP A 128 3.19 -16.00 -6.66
N GLY A 129 3.49 -15.84 -7.96
CA GLY A 129 2.51 -15.51 -9.01
C GLY A 129 2.37 -14.02 -9.30
N TRP A 130 2.99 -13.16 -8.50
CA TRP A 130 2.93 -11.69 -8.64
C TRP A 130 4.28 -11.09 -9.04
N PRO A 131 4.31 -9.89 -9.66
CA PRO A 131 3.16 -9.02 -10.00
C PRO A 131 2.37 -9.52 -11.21
N LEU A 132 1.10 -9.09 -11.34
CA LEU A 132 0.23 -9.42 -12.46
C LEU A 132 0.17 -8.28 -13.46
N ASP A 133 0.43 -8.55 -14.75
CA ASP A 133 0.25 -7.59 -15.84
C ASP A 133 -1.25 -7.34 -16.11
N MET A 134 -1.72 -6.14 -15.79
CA MET A 134 -3.09 -5.69 -16.04
C MET A 134 -3.28 -5.14 -17.46
N GLY A 135 -2.20 -4.93 -18.22
CA GLY A 135 -2.18 -4.36 -19.57
C GLY A 135 -2.64 -2.90 -19.64
N SER A 136 -2.75 -2.21 -18.52
CA SER A 136 -3.03 -0.77 -18.39
C SER A 136 -2.90 -0.37 -16.94
N ASN A 137 -2.48 0.87 -16.69
CA ASN A 137 -2.31 1.41 -15.36
C ASN A 137 -3.59 1.45 -14.52
N SER A 138 -3.42 1.47 -13.20
CA SER A 138 -4.46 1.71 -12.22
C SER A 138 -4.13 2.93 -11.36
N VAL A 139 -5.19 3.59 -10.89
CA VAL A 139 -5.14 4.69 -9.91
C VAL A 139 -6.07 4.42 -8.73
N THR A 140 -6.57 3.19 -8.63
CA THR A 140 -7.45 2.75 -7.55
C THR A 140 -6.65 1.94 -6.54
N GLU A 141 -7.12 1.96 -5.32
CA GLU A 141 -6.64 1.07 -4.28
C GLU A 141 -7.20 -0.33 -4.52
N PRO A 142 -6.38 -1.38 -4.59
CA PRO A 142 -6.87 -2.75 -4.58
C PRO A 142 -7.62 -3.03 -3.27
N LEU A 143 -8.56 -3.96 -3.27
CA LEU A 143 -9.28 -4.40 -2.08
C LEU A 143 -9.14 -5.90 -1.94
N THR A 144 -9.30 -6.39 -0.71
CA THR A 144 -9.33 -7.82 -0.41
C THR A 144 -10.60 -8.19 0.32
N ALA A 145 -11.13 -9.37 0.02
CA ALA A 145 -12.28 -9.95 0.72
C ALA A 145 -12.33 -11.45 0.46
N ASP A 146 -12.72 -12.24 1.45
CA ASP A 146 -13.12 -13.63 1.27
C ASP A 146 -14.55 -13.66 0.67
N LEU A 147 -14.65 -13.85 -0.66
CA LEU A 147 -15.91 -13.76 -1.39
C LEU A 147 -16.71 -15.06 -1.42
N ASP A 148 -16.07 -16.20 -1.26
CA ASP A 148 -16.71 -17.52 -1.31
C ASP A 148 -16.71 -18.27 0.03
N ASN A 149 -16.12 -17.66 1.06
CA ASN A 149 -16.03 -18.15 2.44
C ASN A 149 -15.22 -19.45 2.54
N ASP A 150 -14.15 -19.56 1.76
CA ASP A 150 -13.20 -20.68 1.83
C ASP A 150 -12.01 -20.40 2.76
N GLY A 151 -11.84 -19.14 3.19
CA GLY A 151 -10.82 -18.66 4.12
C GLY A 151 -9.68 -17.91 3.46
N ASP A 152 -9.51 -18.04 2.14
CA ASP A 152 -8.53 -17.28 1.37
C ASP A 152 -9.11 -15.91 0.96
N LEU A 153 -8.25 -14.94 0.66
CA LEU A 153 -8.71 -13.61 0.25
C LEU A 153 -8.65 -13.45 -1.27
N GLU A 154 -9.76 -13.01 -1.87
CA GLU A 154 -9.75 -12.53 -3.24
C GLU A 154 -9.28 -11.09 -3.31
N ILE A 155 -8.56 -10.78 -4.39
CA ILE A 155 -8.05 -9.46 -4.73
C ILE A 155 -8.96 -8.82 -5.76
N ILE A 156 -9.50 -7.64 -5.44
CA ILE A 156 -10.40 -6.88 -6.29
C ILE A 156 -9.66 -5.65 -6.80
N ALA A 157 -9.45 -5.55 -8.11
CA ALA A 157 -8.73 -4.44 -8.72
C ALA A 157 -9.38 -3.95 -10.01
N CYS A 158 -9.28 -2.65 -10.26
CA CYS A 158 -9.78 -2.03 -11.48
C CYS A 158 -8.64 -1.37 -12.25
N LYS A 159 -8.57 -1.61 -13.54
CA LYS A 159 -7.68 -0.83 -14.40
C LYS A 159 -8.40 0.37 -15.02
N ARG A 160 -7.63 1.39 -15.33
CA ARG A 160 -8.15 2.67 -15.84
C ARG A 160 -8.94 2.53 -17.16
N SER A 161 -8.65 1.50 -17.95
CA SER A 161 -9.38 1.24 -19.20
C SER A 161 -10.78 0.63 -19.01
N GLY A 162 -11.25 0.45 -17.78
CA GLY A 162 -12.61 -0.03 -17.49
C GLY A 162 -12.71 -1.55 -17.40
N MET A 163 -11.73 -2.23 -16.81
CA MET A 163 -11.82 -3.66 -16.51
C MET A 163 -11.76 -3.88 -15.01
N LEU A 164 -12.65 -4.72 -14.49
CA LEU A 164 -12.68 -5.18 -13.12
C LEU A 164 -12.11 -6.59 -13.06
N PHE A 165 -11.07 -6.77 -12.25
CA PHE A 165 -10.49 -8.04 -11.90
C PHE A 165 -10.97 -8.48 -10.52
N VAL A 166 -11.27 -9.75 -10.38
CA VAL A 166 -11.34 -10.46 -9.11
C VAL A 166 -10.45 -11.68 -9.26
N LEU A 167 -9.48 -11.83 -8.38
CA LEU A 167 -8.39 -12.79 -8.50
C LEU A 167 -8.26 -13.55 -7.18
N HIS A 168 -7.93 -14.82 -7.25
CA HIS A 168 -7.45 -15.57 -6.08
C HIS A 168 -6.06 -15.11 -5.68
N HIS A 169 -5.63 -15.45 -4.47
CA HIS A 169 -4.31 -15.10 -3.93
C HIS A 169 -3.14 -15.55 -4.81
N ASP A 170 -3.31 -16.60 -5.61
CA ASP A 170 -2.31 -17.14 -6.54
C ASP A 170 -2.28 -16.43 -7.92
N GLY A 171 -3.10 -15.37 -8.10
CA GLY A 171 -3.19 -14.59 -9.34
C GLY A 171 -4.11 -15.20 -10.41
N THR A 172 -4.76 -16.31 -10.14
CA THR A 172 -5.76 -16.87 -11.07
C THR A 172 -7.08 -16.10 -11.00
N ASN A 173 -7.81 -16.05 -12.12
CA ASN A 173 -9.09 -15.34 -12.14
C ASN A 173 -10.15 -16.07 -11.32
N TYR A 174 -10.89 -15.33 -10.50
CA TYR A 174 -12.13 -15.78 -9.89
C TYR A 174 -13.20 -16.03 -10.95
N ASP A 175 -14.08 -17.02 -10.73
CA ASP A 175 -15.11 -17.41 -11.69
C ASP A 175 -15.98 -16.23 -12.14
N GLY A 176 -16.05 -16.00 -13.45
CA GLY A 176 -16.83 -14.92 -14.05
C GLY A 176 -16.07 -13.62 -14.27
N PHE A 177 -14.79 -13.52 -13.89
CA PHE A 177 -13.94 -12.35 -14.09
C PHE A 177 -12.78 -12.64 -15.06
N PRO A 178 -12.17 -11.58 -15.63
CA PRO A 178 -12.48 -10.14 -15.49
C PRO A 178 -13.74 -9.70 -16.24
N LEU A 179 -14.32 -8.56 -15.79
CA LEU A 179 -15.48 -7.93 -16.42
C LEU A 179 -15.11 -6.57 -17.05
N GLU A 180 -15.61 -6.32 -18.26
CA GLU A 180 -15.57 -4.99 -18.89
C GLU A 180 -16.70 -4.11 -18.34
N LEU A 181 -16.37 -2.87 -17.91
CA LEU A 181 -17.27 -1.90 -17.26
C LEU A 181 -17.72 -0.81 -18.24
#